data_4366bc6191633de442f3e698896e144f
#
_entry.id   4366bc6191633de442f3e698896e144f
#
_cell.length_a   1.000
_cell.length_b   1.000
_cell.length_c   1.000
_cell.angle_alpha   90.00
_cell.angle_beta   90.00
_cell.angle_gamma   90.00
#
_symmetry.space_group_name_H-M   'P 1'
#
loop_
_entity.id
_entity.type
_entity.pdbx_description
1 polymer ?
#
loop_
_entity_poly.entity_id
_entity_poly.type
_entity_poly.pdbx_seq_one_letter_code
_entity_poly.pdbx_strand_id
1 'polypeptide(L)'
;MKNVVIIGAGPAGLTAAYELLQRAPKEYSITILEESNAIGGISKTVKYKNNRMDIGGHRFFSKDQQVMDWWQKMMPRQGKPSFDDIKLHREKKLAAGGPDPEKTDRVMLVRNRVSRIYYKHKFFDYPVSLKWDTIKNMGFATTVAAGCSYLKSTIGKKEESSLENFYINRFGKKLYSMFFEGYTEKL
;
A
#
# COMPACT_ATOMS: atom_id res chain seq x y z
N MET A 1 -2.39 39.41 -2.17
CA MET A 1 -2.06 37.99 -2.08
C MET A 1 -1.75 37.61 -0.64
N LYS A 2 -2.30 36.53 -0.15
CA LYS A 2 -2.00 36.01 1.19
C LYS A 2 -0.78 35.09 1.12
N ASN A 3 0.16 35.23 2.02
CA ASN A 3 1.32 34.37 2.10
C ASN A 3 0.97 33.09 2.88
N VAL A 4 1.25 31.94 2.30
CA VAL A 4 1.06 30.62 2.91
C VAL A 4 2.41 29.92 2.96
N VAL A 5 2.79 29.46 4.13
CA VAL A 5 3.99 28.65 4.32
C VAL A 5 3.55 27.22 4.68
N ILE A 6 4.06 26.26 3.91
CA ILE A 6 3.80 24.84 4.13
C ILE A 6 5.11 24.19 4.57
N ILE A 7 5.09 23.49 5.70
CA ILE A 7 6.25 22.76 6.21
C ILE A 7 6.16 21.31 5.79
N GLY A 8 7.13 20.87 4.99
CA GLY A 8 7.24 19.52 4.42
C GLY A 8 6.73 19.42 2.98
N ALA A 9 7.58 18.97 2.07
CA ALA A 9 7.28 18.69 0.66
C ALA A 9 6.94 17.21 0.41
N GLY A 10 6.29 16.56 1.36
CA GLY A 10 5.69 15.25 1.21
C GLY A 10 4.35 15.31 0.46
N PRO A 11 3.65 14.16 0.26
CA PRO A 11 2.38 14.12 -0.46
C PRO A 11 1.33 15.09 0.07
N ALA A 12 1.21 15.23 1.39
CA ALA A 12 0.24 16.14 2.02
C ALA A 12 0.53 17.61 1.70
N GLY A 13 1.77 18.07 1.90
CA GLY A 13 2.16 19.47 1.64
C GLY A 13 2.06 19.82 0.17
N LEU A 14 2.52 18.94 -0.72
CA LEU A 14 2.42 19.16 -2.17
C LEU A 14 0.96 19.19 -2.65
N THR A 15 0.09 18.32 -2.11
CA THR A 15 -1.34 18.33 -2.43
C THR A 15 -2.01 19.59 -1.95
N ALA A 16 -1.73 20.04 -0.72
CA ALA A 16 -2.28 21.28 -0.18
C ALA A 16 -1.88 22.51 -1.04
N ALA A 17 -0.61 22.61 -1.42
CA ALA A 17 -0.15 23.65 -2.29
C ALA A 17 -0.84 23.63 -3.66
N TYR A 18 -0.93 22.46 -4.26
CA TYR A 18 -1.57 22.28 -5.55
C TYR A 18 -3.04 22.70 -5.50
N GLU A 19 -3.80 22.23 -4.53
CA GLU A 19 -5.23 22.54 -4.38
C GLU A 19 -5.46 24.04 -4.14
N LEU A 20 -4.66 24.68 -3.32
CA LEU A 20 -4.76 26.13 -3.09
C LEU A 20 -4.51 26.92 -4.41
N LEU A 21 -3.49 26.56 -5.16
CA LEU A 21 -3.19 27.21 -6.43
C LEU A 21 -4.26 26.95 -7.50
N GLN A 22 -4.90 25.76 -7.50
CA GLN A 22 -5.98 25.48 -8.45
C GLN A 22 -7.27 26.21 -8.11
N ARG A 23 -7.63 26.32 -6.82
CA ARG A 23 -8.88 26.91 -6.38
C ARG A 23 -8.84 28.43 -6.37
N ALA A 24 -7.69 29.01 -6.07
CA ALA A 24 -7.54 30.47 -5.95
C ALA A 24 -6.15 30.95 -6.41
N PRO A 25 -5.83 30.83 -7.71
CA PRO A 25 -4.48 31.02 -8.25
C PRO A 25 -3.90 32.42 -8.08
N LYS A 26 -4.76 33.44 -7.83
CA LYS A 26 -4.35 34.84 -7.66
C LYS A 26 -4.39 35.33 -6.21
N GLU A 27 -4.86 34.49 -5.28
CA GLU A 27 -5.05 34.89 -3.90
C GLU A 27 -3.87 34.53 -3.01
N TYR A 28 -3.13 33.49 -3.35
CA TYR A 28 -2.09 32.92 -2.48
C TYR A 28 -0.70 32.96 -3.14
N SER A 29 0.28 33.33 -2.34
CA SER A 29 1.70 33.09 -2.59
C SER A 29 2.15 31.95 -1.69
N ILE A 30 2.59 30.84 -2.26
CA ILE A 30 2.86 29.61 -1.49
C ILE A 30 4.36 29.35 -1.46
N THR A 31 4.89 29.19 -0.24
CA THR A 31 6.26 28.74 0.01
C THR A 31 6.23 27.40 0.69
N ILE A 32 6.94 26.42 0.15
CA ILE A 32 7.09 25.09 0.77
C ILE A 32 8.50 24.97 1.32
N LEU A 33 8.63 24.66 2.60
CA LEU A 33 9.91 24.42 3.26
C LEU A 33 10.09 22.91 3.41
N GLU A 34 11.21 22.38 2.94
CA GLU A 34 11.57 20.97 3.03
C GLU A 34 12.95 20.83 3.68
N GLU A 35 13.06 19.97 4.68
CA GLU A 35 14.29 19.74 5.42
C GLU A 35 15.33 18.98 4.59
N SER A 36 14.87 18.04 3.79
CA SER A 36 15.74 17.20 2.98
C SER A 36 16.08 17.86 1.62
N ASN A 37 17.04 17.30 0.91
CA ASN A 37 17.43 17.75 -0.42
C ASN A 37 16.51 17.27 -1.56
N ALA A 38 15.38 16.65 -1.23
CA ALA A 38 14.45 16.10 -2.22
C ALA A 38 13.00 16.12 -1.74
N ILE A 39 12.10 16.40 -2.66
CA ILE A 39 10.65 16.34 -2.43
C ILE A 39 10.14 14.91 -2.46
N GLY A 40 8.92 14.68 -1.95
CA GLY A 40 8.20 13.42 -2.01
C GLY A 40 7.98 12.75 -0.66
N GLY A 41 8.76 13.09 0.36
CA GLY A 41 8.62 12.51 1.72
C GLY A 41 8.62 10.98 1.69
N ILE A 42 7.62 10.37 2.29
CA ILE A 42 7.44 8.90 2.31
C ILE A 42 7.23 8.29 0.91
N SER A 43 6.83 9.09 -0.08
CA SER A 43 6.63 8.66 -1.48
C SER A 43 7.84 8.91 -2.37
N LYS A 44 8.98 9.24 -1.78
CA LYS A 44 10.22 9.51 -2.51
C LYS A 44 10.73 8.28 -3.25
N THR A 45 11.10 8.46 -4.52
CA THR A 45 11.80 7.45 -5.33
C THR A 45 13.29 7.73 -5.32
N VAL A 46 14.08 6.75 -4.92
CA VAL A 46 15.55 6.80 -4.94
C VAL A 46 16.05 6.22 -6.26
N LYS A 47 17.04 6.89 -6.85
CA LYS A 47 17.74 6.39 -8.03
C LYS A 47 19.11 5.86 -7.61
N TYR A 48 19.41 4.64 -8.02
CA TYR A 48 20.72 4.02 -7.82
C TYR A 48 21.13 3.17 -9.03
N LYS A 49 22.26 3.45 -9.63
CA LYS A 49 22.80 2.73 -10.81
C LYS A 49 21.72 2.51 -11.91
N ASN A 50 21.04 3.58 -12.33
CA ASN A 50 19.94 3.57 -13.30
C ASN A 50 18.66 2.83 -12.88
N ASN A 51 18.62 2.25 -11.68
CA ASN A 51 17.41 1.67 -11.12
C ASN A 51 16.64 2.71 -10.29
N ARG A 52 15.32 2.64 -10.34
CA ARG A 52 14.43 3.44 -9.50
C ARG A 52 13.82 2.53 -8.45
N MET A 53 13.86 2.97 -7.20
CA MET A 53 13.35 2.22 -6.06
C MET A 53 12.62 3.17 -5.13
N ASP A 54 11.40 2.84 -4.81
CA ASP A 54 10.61 3.60 -3.87
C ASP A 54 10.92 3.19 -2.44
N ILE A 55 10.94 4.15 -1.50
CA ILE A 55 11.32 3.89 -0.09
C ILE A 55 10.23 3.11 0.64
N GLY A 56 8.97 3.33 0.27
CA GLY A 56 7.82 2.72 0.93
C GLY A 56 7.00 1.80 0.04
N GLY A 57 5.90 1.29 0.57
CA GLY A 57 4.94 0.49 -0.18
C GLY A 57 4.14 1.33 -1.15
N HIS A 58 4.51 1.34 -2.41
CA HIS A 58 3.97 2.20 -3.46
C HIS A 58 2.78 1.57 -4.18
N ARG A 59 1.75 1.32 -3.43
CA ARG A 59 0.45 1.00 -3.99
C ARG A 59 -0.51 2.15 -3.71
N PHE A 60 -0.95 2.82 -4.76
CA PHE A 60 -2.08 3.71 -4.63
C PHE A 60 -3.39 2.91 -4.65
N PHE A 61 -4.20 3.14 -3.63
CA PHE A 61 -5.55 2.60 -3.51
C PHE A 61 -6.38 3.51 -2.62
N SER A 62 -7.57 3.88 -3.07
CA SER A 62 -8.57 4.56 -2.25
C SER A 62 -9.94 3.94 -2.50
N LYS A 63 -10.81 3.97 -1.47
CA LYS A 63 -12.25 3.69 -1.61
C LYS A 63 -13.04 4.93 -2.02
N ASP A 64 -12.45 6.10 -1.87
CA ASP A 64 -13.03 7.37 -2.23
C ASP A 64 -12.82 7.65 -3.71
N GLN A 65 -13.94 7.81 -4.43
CA GLN A 65 -13.92 8.03 -5.88
C GLN A 65 -13.31 9.40 -6.24
N GLN A 66 -13.52 10.43 -5.44
CA GLN A 66 -12.93 11.76 -5.69
C GLN A 66 -11.41 11.71 -5.62
N VAL A 67 -10.86 10.96 -4.65
CA VAL A 67 -9.43 10.74 -4.54
C VAL A 67 -8.91 9.94 -5.72
N MET A 68 -9.64 8.93 -6.19
CA MET A 68 -9.26 8.14 -7.37
C MET A 68 -9.23 9.00 -8.63
N ASP A 69 -10.23 9.86 -8.83
CA ASP A 69 -10.33 10.75 -9.99
C ASP A 69 -9.23 11.81 -9.96
N TRP A 70 -8.95 12.36 -8.79
CA TRP A 70 -7.84 13.30 -8.59
C TRP A 70 -6.49 12.68 -9.00
N TRP A 71 -6.20 11.45 -8.54
CA TRP A 71 -4.99 10.74 -8.92
C TRP A 71 -4.90 10.47 -10.41
N GLN A 72 -6.01 10.07 -11.05
CA GLN A 72 -6.04 9.84 -12.49
C GLN A 72 -5.83 11.12 -13.30
N LYS A 73 -6.23 12.27 -12.78
CA LYS A 73 -5.93 13.57 -13.35
C LYS A 73 -4.44 13.90 -13.32
N MET A 74 -3.75 13.55 -12.21
CA MET A 74 -2.32 13.75 -12.06
C MET A 74 -1.51 12.76 -12.90
N MET A 75 -1.89 11.48 -12.83
CA MET A 75 -1.21 10.38 -13.49
C MET A 75 -2.22 9.36 -14.00
N PRO A 76 -2.60 9.40 -15.28
CA PRO A 76 -3.60 8.51 -15.84
C PRO A 76 -3.12 7.06 -15.87
N ARG A 77 -4.08 6.11 -15.76
CA ARG A 77 -3.76 4.67 -15.84
C ARG A 77 -3.38 4.26 -17.25
N GLN A 78 -2.48 3.27 -17.36
CA GLN A 78 -2.04 2.70 -18.64
C GLN A 78 -3.22 2.22 -19.49
N GLY A 79 -3.18 2.56 -20.76
CA GLY A 79 -4.14 2.14 -21.77
C GLY A 79 -3.63 1.03 -22.68
N LYS A 80 -2.32 0.72 -22.60
CA LYS A 80 -1.67 -0.37 -23.31
C LYS A 80 -0.84 -1.22 -22.37
N PRO A 81 -0.60 -2.50 -22.69
CA PRO A 81 0.29 -3.34 -21.89
C PRO A 81 1.73 -2.80 -21.96
N SER A 82 2.45 -2.86 -20.85
CA SER A 82 3.89 -2.59 -20.83
C SER A 82 4.67 -3.76 -21.45
N PHE A 83 5.94 -3.53 -21.78
CA PHE A 83 6.84 -4.58 -22.25
C PHE A 83 6.85 -5.80 -21.31
N ASP A 84 6.92 -5.58 -20.00
CA ASP A 84 6.86 -6.64 -19.00
C ASP A 84 5.51 -7.38 -18.99
N ASP A 85 4.41 -6.68 -19.27
CA ASP A 85 3.08 -7.30 -19.29
C ASP A 85 2.99 -8.29 -20.47
N ILE A 86 3.54 -7.91 -21.61
CA ILE A 86 3.59 -8.76 -22.82
C ILE A 86 4.52 -9.95 -22.57
N LYS A 87 5.76 -9.67 -22.10
CA LYS A 87 6.78 -10.70 -21.86
C LYS A 87 6.38 -11.74 -20.82
N LEU A 88 5.65 -11.33 -19.79
CA LEU A 88 5.22 -12.19 -18.68
C LEU A 88 3.76 -12.64 -18.80
N HIS A 89 3.15 -12.45 -19.97
CA HIS A 89 1.75 -12.83 -20.28
C HIS A 89 0.76 -12.38 -19.19
N ARG A 90 0.88 -11.11 -18.76
CA ARG A 90 0.02 -10.55 -17.71
C ARG A 90 -1.23 -9.93 -18.32
N GLU A 91 -2.37 -10.54 -18.10
CA GLU A 91 -3.66 -9.95 -18.45
C GLU A 91 -4.08 -8.90 -17.39
N LYS A 92 -4.58 -7.75 -17.88
CA LYS A 92 -4.98 -6.63 -17.04
C LYS A 92 -6.15 -5.88 -17.63
N LYS A 93 -6.94 -5.25 -16.76
CA LYS A 93 -7.96 -4.29 -17.17
C LYS A 93 -7.28 -2.94 -17.46
N LEU A 94 -7.06 -2.65 -18.73
CA LEU A 94 -6.47 -1.40 -19.20
C LEU A 94 -7.53 -0.27 -19.25
N ALA A 95 -7.05 0.98 -19.17
CA ALA A 95 -7.93 2.13 -19.29
C ALA A 95 -8.15 2.49 -20.76
N ALA A 96 -9.40 2.62 -21.19
CA ALA A 96 -9.71 3.06 -22.56
C ALA A 96 -9.14 4.49 -22.77
N GLY A 97 -8.38 4.68 -23.85
CA GLY A 97 -7.74 5.96 -24.16
C GLY A 97 -6.57 6.36 -23.24
N GLY A 98 -6.16 5.48 -22.32
CA GLY A 98 -5.01 5.73 -21.44
C GLY A 98 -3.68 5.73 -22.20
N PRO A 99 -2.64 6.31 -21.60
CA PRO A 99 -1.31 6.42 -22.22
C PRO A 99 -0.63 5.06 -22.39
N ASP A 100 0.29 5.01 -23.34
CA ASP A 100 1.18 3.90 -23.58
C ASP A 100 2.39 4.00 -22.65
N PRO A 101 2.62 3.05 -21.73
CA PRO A 101 3.72 3.13 -20.77
C PRO A 101 5.12 3.04 -21.41
N GLU A 102 5.21 2.54 -22.63
CA GLU A 102 6.48 2.50 -23.38
C GLU A 102 6.81 3.84 -24.08
N LYS A 103 5.84 4.78 -24.09
CA LYS A 103 5.99 6.08 -24.75
C LYS A 103 6.03 7.27 -23.79
N THR A 104 5.59 7.08 -22.54
CA THR A 104 5.55 8.15 -21.55
C THR A 104 5.76 7.64 -20.13
N ASP A 105 6.53 8.40 -19.35
CA ASP A 105 6.71 8.17 -17.92
C ASP A 105 5.51 8.67 -17.08
N ARG A 106 4.65 9.51 -17.66
CA ARG A 106 3.45 10.03 -16.98
C ARG A 106 2.30 9.04 -17.10
N VAL A 107 2.46 7.92 -16.47
CA VAL A 107 1.50 6.81 -16.50
C VAL A 107 1.51 6.01 -15.20
N MET A 108 0.33 5.68 -14.70
CA MET A 108 0.17 4.78 -13.56
C MET A 108 0.00 3.35 -14.06
N LEU A 109 0.96 2.50 -13.71
CA LEU A 109 0.94 1.10 -14.11
C LEU A 109 -0.02 0.28 -13.23
N VAL A 110 -0.84 -0.54 -13.85
CA VAL A 110 -1.66 -1.53 -13.14
C VAL A 110 -0.76 -2.72 -12.82
N ARG A 111 -0.61 -3.04 -11.54
CA ARG A 111 0.19 -4.18 -11.08
C ARG A 111 -0.61 -5.08 -10.15
N ASN A 112 -0.54 -6.38 -10.37
CA ASN A 112 -1.07 -7.36 -9.45
C ASN A 112 -0.14 -7.48 -8.25
N ARG A 113 -0.66 -7.18 -7.08
CA ARG A 113 0.11 -7.31 -5.84
C ARG A 113 0.11 -8.77 -5.40
N VAL A 114 1.31 -9.31 -5.21
CA VAL A 114 1.53 -10.57 -4.49
C VAL A 114 2.12 -10.22 -3.13
N SER A 115 1.31 -10.35 -2.08
CA SER A 115 1.76 -10.16 -0.70
C SER A 115 1.98 -11.52 -0.05
N ARG A 116 3.10 -11.67 0.63
CA ARG A 116 3.45 -12.91 1.32
C ARG A 116 4.04 -12.60 2.69
N ILE A 117 3.76 -13.48 3.65
CA ILE A 117 4.42 -13.48 4.94
C ILE A 117 5.52 -14.54 4.90
N TYR A 118 6.75 -14.14 5.26
CA TYR A 118 7.86 -15.08 5.42
C TYR A 118 7.99 -15.44 6.90
N TYR A 119 7.75 -16.71 7.23
CA TYR A 119 7.78 -17.19 8.61
C TYR A 119 8.36 -18.61 8.66
N LYS A 120 9.36 -18.83 9.52
CA LYS A 120 10.06 -20.12 9.70
C LYS A 120 10.50 -20.75 8.36
N HIS A 121 11.18 -19.95 7.53
CA HIS A 121 11.69 -20.36 6.20
C HIS A 121 10.62 -20.81 5.19
N LYS A 122 9.35 -20.41 5.40
CA LYS A 122 8.23 -20.70 4.50
C LYS A 122 7.45 -19.44 4.16
N PHE A 123 6.88 -19.41 2.96
CA PHE A 123 6.00 -18.33 2.52
C PHE A 123 4.54 -18.67 2.75
N PHE A 124 3.81 -17.72 3.27
CA PHE A 124 2.36 -17.77 3.43
C PHE A 124 1.72 -16.64 2.64
N ASP A 125 0.55 -16.90 2.06
CA ASP A 125 -0.22 -15.85 1.40
C ASP A 125 -0.72 -14.80 2.41
N TYR A 126 -0.81 -13.55 1.98
CA TYR A 126 -1.43 -12.50 2.77
C TYR A 126 -2.64 -11.91 2.00
N PRO A 127 -3.82 -11.87 2.59
CA PRO A 127 -4.18 -12.37 3.93
C PRO A 127 -4.08 -13.89 4.03
N VAL A 128 -3.76 -14.37 5.25
CA VAL A 128 -3.65 -15.81 5.52
C VAL A 128 -5.01 -16.47 5.27
N SER A 129 -5.04 -17.45 4.39
CA SER A 129 -6.25 -18.20 4.05
C SER A 129 -6.06 -19.71 4.28
N LEU A 130 -7.15 -20.42 4.56
CA LEU A 130 -7.15 -21.87 4.78
C LEU A 130 -7.02 -22.61 3.43
N LYS A 131 -5.86 -22.44 2.78
CA LYS A 131 -5.50 -23.22 1.60
C LYS A 131 -4.65 -24.41 1.99
N TRP A 132 -4.61 -25.42 1.13
CA TRP A 132 -3.81 -26.62 1.37
C TRP A 132 -2.32 -26.30 1.61
N ASP A 133 -1.77 -25.36 0.86
CA ASP A 133 -0.38 -24.92 1.05
C ASP A 133 -0.14 -24.26 2.41
N THR A 134 -1.11 -23.52 2.94
CA THR A 134 -1.06 -22.95 4.29
C THR A 134 -1.01 -24.05 5.34
N ILE A 135 -1.87 -25.07 5.23
CA ILE A 135 -1.92 -26.20 6.13
C ILE A 135 -0.61 -27.00 6.09
N LYS A 136 -0.10 -27.27 4.89
CA LYS A 136 1.17 -27.96 4.68
C LYS A 136 2.35 -27.17 5.28
N ASN A 137 2.37 -25.85 5.10
CA ASN A 137 3.42 -24.99 5.60
C ASN A 137 3.37 -24.81 7.11
N MET A 138 2.18 -24.74 7.71
CA MET A 138 1.99 -24.67 9.16
C MET A 138 2.24 -26.01 9.87
N GLY A 139 1.95 -27.09 9.20
CA GLY A 139 1.89 -28.43 9.77
C GLY A 139 0.55 -28.71 10.47
N PHE A 140 0.15 -29.99 10.48
CA PHE A 140 -1.18 -30.42 10.95
C PHE A 140 -1.47 -30.00 12.41
N ALA A 141 -0.55 -30.28 13.32
CA ALA A 141 -0.73 -29.95 14.75
C ALA A 141 -0.92 -28.43 14.98
N THR A 142 -0.14 -27.59 14.27
CA THR A 142 -0.26 -26.14 14.37
C THR A 142 -1.58 -25.64 13.77
N THR A 143 -2.03 -26.26 12.69
CA THR A 143 -3.32 -25.92 12.05
C THR A 143 -4.50 -26.24 12.98
N VAL A 144 -4.50 -27.41 13.61
CA VAL A 144 -5.52 -27.78 14.60
C VAL A 144 -5.50 -26.81 15.78
N ALA A 145 -4.32 -26.51 16.33
CA ALA A 145 -4.18 -25.55 17.44
C ALA A 145 -4.66 -24.14 17.05
N ALA A 146 -4.42 -23.70 15.82
CA ALA A 146 -4.92 -22.42 15.31
C ALA A 146 -6.45 -22.43 15.18
N GLY A 147 -7.04 -23.51 14.69
CA GLY A 147 -8.49 -23.69 14.61
C GLY A 147 -9.16 -23.65 15.99
N CYS A 148 -8.65 -24.41 16.96
CA CYS A 148 -9.14 -24.38 18.34
C CYS A 148 -9.01 -22.97 18.96
N SER A 149 -7.88 -22.31 18.74
CA SER A 149 -7.66 -20.94 19.23
C SER A 149 -8.63 -19.93 18.59
N TYR A 150 -8.94 -20.08 17.32
CA TYR A 150 -9.93 -19.25 16.62
C TYR A 150 -11.35 -19.47 17.18
N LEU A 151 -11.77 -20.73 17.34
CA LEU A 151 -13.08 -21.06 17.95
C LEU A 151 -13.21 -20.47 19.36
N LYS A 152 -12.16 -20.59 20.18
CA LYS A 152 -12.14 -20.00 21.52
C LYS A 152 -12.30 -18.47 21.48
N SER A 153 -11.66 -17.79 20.54
CA SER A 153 -11.78 -16.33 20.40
C SER A 153 -13.15 -15.88 19.86
N THR A 154 -13.81 -16.74 19.09
CA THR A 154 -15.16 -16.44 18.55
C THR A 154 -16.22 -16.49 19.66
N ILE A 155 -16.08 -17.44 20.60
CA ILE A 155 -17.01 -17.60 21.73
C ILE A 155 -16.71 -16.56 22.83
N GLY A 156 -15.42 -16.34 23.15
CA GLY A 156 -14.97 -15.43 24.20
C GLY A 156 -14.33 -14.17 23.63
N LYS A 157 -15.11 -13.35 22.91
CA LYS A 157 -14.61 -12.07 22.39
C LYS A 157 -14.16 -11.15 23.50
N LYS A 158 -12.99 -10.58 23.36
CA LYS A 158 -12.44 -9.53 24.23
C LYS A 158 -12.90 -8.15 23.76
N GLU A 159 -12.93 -7.19 24.68
CA GLU A 159 -13.09 -5.77 24.32
C GLU A 159 -11.92 -5.35 23.41
N GLU A 160 -12.23 -4.70 22.29
CA GLU A 160 -11.23 -4.26 21.29
C GLU A 160 -10.57 -2.93 21.73
N SER A 161 -10.09 -2.87 22.97
CA SER A 161 -9.37 -1.72 23.52
C SER A 161 -7.90 -1.63 23.05
N SER A 162 -7.38 -2.70 22.45
CA SER A 162 -6.02 -2.77 21.91
C SER A 162 -5.97 -3.45 20.56
N LEU A 163 -4.91 -3.17 19.78
CA LEU A 163 -4.65 -3.81 18.50
C LEU A 163 -4.46 -5.34 18.66
N GLU A 164 -3.87 -5.76 19.77
CA GLU A 164 -3.76 -7.18 20.12
C GLU A 164 -5.13 -7.84 20.23
N ASN A 165 -6.04 -7.28 21.03
CA ASN A 165 -7.39 -7.83 21.19
C ASN A 165 -8.15 -7.85 19.89
N PHE A 166 -8.00 -6.81 19.06
CA PHE A 166 -8.58 -6.74 17.72
C PHE A 166 -8.12 -7.92 16.83
N TYR A 167 -6.84 -8.23 16.81
CA TYR A 167 -6.33 -9.36 16.02
C TYR A 167 -6.69 -10.71 16.64
N ILE A 168 -6.63 -10.86 17.96
CA ILE A 168 -7.01 -12.09 18.65
C ILE A 168 -8.47 -12.43 18.39
N ASN A 169 -9.38 -11.47 18.44
CA ASN A 169 -10.79 -11.67 18.15
C ASN A 169 -11.06 -12.16 16.73
N ARG A 170 -10.21 -11.76 15.76
CA ARG A 170 -10.36 -12.11 14.34
C ARG A 170 -9.64 -13.37 13.91
N PHE A 171 -8.51 -13.64 14.50
CA PHE A 171 -7.64 -14.73 14.02
C PHE A 171 -7.32 -15.78 15.08
N GLY A 172 -7.68 -15.52 16.34
CA GLY A 172 -7.29 -16.33 17.48
C GLY A 172 -5.86 -16.05 17.94
N LYS A 173 -5.58 -16.28 19.23
CA LYS A 173 -4.27 -16.00 19.83
C LYS A 173 -3.12 -16.72 19.12
N LYS A 174 -3.36 -17.94 18.60
CA LYS A 174 -2.31 -18.73 17.95
C LYS A 174 -1.81 -18.10 16.66
N LEU A 175 -2.69 -17.64 15.77
CA LEU A 175 -2.29 -16.96 14.54
C LEU A 175 -1.75 -15.56 14.82
N TYR A 176 -2.29 -14.86 15.83
CA TYR A 176 -1.77 -13.58 16.28
C TYR A 176 -0.29 -13.71 16.68
N SER A 177 0.05 -14.62 17.58
CA SER A 177 1.43 -14.81 18.04
C SER A 177 2.39 -15.28 16.94
N MET A 178 1.89 -15.96 15.91
CA MET A 178 2.74 -16.41 14.81
C MET A 178 3.08 -15.31 13.79
N PHE A 179 2.12 -14.45 13.47
CA PHE A 179 2.22 -13.58 12.30
C PHE A 179 2.17 -12.08 12.62
N PHE A 180 1.61 -11.70 13.75
CA PHE A 180 1.35 -10.29 14.06
C PHE A 180 2.14 -9.77 15.26
N GLU A 181 2.27 -10.52 16.34
CA GLU A 181 2.89 -10.11 17.59
C GLU A 181 4.29 -9.50 17.37
N GLY A 182 5.22 -10.27 16.86
CA GLY A 182 6.59 -9.79 16.62
C GLY A 182 6.73 -8.74 15.50
N TYR A 183 5.70 -8.53 14.69
CA TYR A 183 5.66 -7.43 13.73
C TYR A 183 5.19 -6.13 14.39
N THR A 184 4.12 -6.21 15.19
CA THR A 184 3.56 -5.03 15.89
C THR A 184 4.47 -4.50 17.00
N GLU A 185 5.28 -5.35 17.61
CA GLU A 185 6.28 -4.93 18.60
C GLU A 185 7.46 -4.12 18.02
N LYS A 186 7.66 -4.20 16.69
CA LYS A 186 8.72 -3.47 15.98
C LYS A 186 8.30 -2.13 15.42
N LEU A 187 7.01 -1.82 15.47
CA LEU A 187 6.42 -0.56 15.02
C LEU A 187 6.23 0.41 16.17
#